data_0eef03013b74e88d8841340179cd59f1
#
_entry.id   0eef03013b74e88d8841340179cd59f1
#
_cell.length_a   1.000
_cell.length_b   1.000
_cell.length_c   1.000
_cell.angle_alpha   90.00
_cell.angle_beta   90.00
_cell.angle_gamma   90.00
#
_symmetry.space_group_name_H-M   'P 1'
#
loop_
_entity.id
_entity.type
_entity.pdbx_description
1 polymer ?
#
loop_
_entity_poly.entity_id
_entity_poly.type
_entity_poly.pdbx_seq_one_letter_code
_entity_poly.pdbx_strand_id
1 'polypeptide(L)'
;LVRQDPPFNMNYLTATYLLEMLDKKTLVLNNPKYIRDFPEKLSMFYFKKIIPPTLISGDLIEILNFHKKNKVSIIKPLYGNGGEGIEKIDTNKNRNIKLIKKLLKKYKLPIVVQKFIKEIKKGDRRIILIDGQYIGSVARIPAKNSIKANFHAGGSAKKTKLVFRDKKICELIKPF
;
A
#
# COMPACT_ATOMS: atom_id res chain seq x y z
N LEU A 1 6.81 7.73 20.44
CA LEU A 1 6.79 7.43 19.02
C LEU A 1 5.72 6.37 18.72
N VAL A 2 4.73 6.74 17.90
CA VAL A 2 3.65 5.82 17.50
C VAL A 2 4.15 4.95 16.33
N ARG A 3 4.34 3.66 16.61
CA ARG A 3 4.78 2.64 15.63
C ARG A 3 4.00 1.34 15.82
N GLN A 4 2.70 1.48 16.01
CA GLN A 4 1.83 0.32 16.18
C GLN A 4 1.82 -0.53 14.89
N ASP A 5 1.99 -1.83 15.05
CA ASP A 5 1.91 -2.78 13.93
C ASP A 5 0.44 -3.06 13.53
N PRO A 6 0.18 -3.37 12.27
CA PRO A 6 -1.14 -3.85 11.84
C PRO A 6 -1.59 -5.09 12.65
N PRO A 7 -2.90 -5.36 12.71
CA PRO A 7 -3.93 -4.92 11.77
C PRO A 7 -4.50 -3.53 12.07
N PHE A 8 -4.83 -2.77 11.01
CA PHE A 8 -5.55 -1.51 11.12
C PHE A 8 -7.05 -1.81 11.36
N ASN A 9 -7.43 -1.93 12.62
CA ASN A 9 -8.75 -2.31 13.09
C ASN A 9 -9.23 -1.38 14.21
N MET A 10 -10.35 -1.68 14.86
CA MET A 10 -10.90 -0.85 15.93
C MET A 10 -9.94 -0.67 17.12
N ASN A 11 -9.16 -1.68 17.47
CA ASN A 11 -8.15 -1.54 18.54
C ASN A 11 -7.07 -0.53 18.14
N TYR A 12 -6.61 -0.60 16.89
CA TYR A 12 -5.65 0.36 16.34
C TYR A 12 -6.23 1.79 16.38
N LEU A 13 -7.45 1.98 15.89
CA LEU A 13 -8.13 3.27 15.90
C LEU A 13 -8.31 3.79 17.32
N THR A 14 -8.78 2.95 18.25
CA THR A 14 -8.96 3.31 19.66
C THR A 14 -7.65 3.78 20.28
N ALA A 15 -6.55 3.07 20.04
CA ALA A 15 -5.23 3.49 20.53
C ALA A 15 -4.85 4.89 20.02
N THR A 16 -5.14 5.21 18.75
CA THR A 16 -4.86 6.55 18.21
C THR A 16 -5.74 7.63 18.83
N TYR A 17 -7.01 7.34 19.16
CA TYR A 17 -7.87 8.28 19.89
C TYR A 17 -7.37 8.54 21.31
N LEU A 18 -6.99 7.49 22.02
CA LEU A 18 -6.44 7.63 23.39
C LEU A 18 -5.14 8.44 23.38
N LEU A 19 -4.26 8.21 22.41
CA LEU A 19 -3.03 8.98 22.27
C LEU A 19 -3.28 10.46 21.95
N GLU A 20 -4.36 10.78 21.23
CA GLU A 20 -4.73 12.16 20.92
C GLU A 20 -5.28 12.92 22.16
N MET A 21 -5.82 12.17 23.14
CA MET A 21 -6.33 12.73 24.40
C MET A 21 -5.25 12.99 25.46
N LEU A 22 -4.00 12.60 25.19
CA LEU A 22 -2.90 12.83 26.13
C LEU A 22 -2.67 14.33 26.36
N ASP A 23 -2.18 14.67 27.54
CA ASP A 23 -1.80 16.04 27.90
C ASP A 23 -0.81 16.61 26.84
N LYS A 24 -1.02 17.87 26.48
CA LYS A 24 -0.15 18.63 25.56
C LYS A 24 1.33 18.66 25.97
N LYS A 25 1.63 18.35 27.22
CA LYS A 25 3.01 18.17 27.71
C LYS A 25 3.68 16.91 27.20
N THR A 26 2.90 15.95 26.69
CA THR A 26 3.41 14.69 26.15
C THR A 26 3.59 14.80 24.63
N LEU A 27 4.84 14.75 24.16
CA LEU A 27 5.14 14.73 22.73
C LEU A 27 4.79 13.36 22.11
N VAL A 28 3.78 13.35 21.25
CA VAL A 28 3.35 12.16 20.49
C VAL A 28 3.79 12.28 19.03
N LEU A 29 4.70 11.41 18.60
CA LEU A 29 5.18 11.28 17.22
C LEU A 29 4.78 9.87 16.70
N ASN A 30 4.21 9.71 15.55
CA ASN A 30 3.58 10.64 14.65
C ASN A 30 2.24 11.13 15.21
N ASN A 31 1.66 12.19 14.62
CA ASN A 31 0.35 12.70 15.06
C ASN A 31 -0.73 11.61 14.88
N PRO A 32 -1.43 11.20 15.95
CA PRO A 32 -2.40 10.11 15.90
C PRO A 32 -3.57 10.35 14.93
N LYS A 33 -4.00 11.61 14.79
CA LYS A 33 -5.05 12.00 13.84
C LYS A 33 -4.64 11.66 12.41
N TYR A 34 -3.44 12.04 11.98
CA TYR A 34 -2.97 11.78 10.61
C TYR A 34 -2.71 10.29 10.35
N ILE A 35 -2.34 9.52 11.38
CA ILE A 35 -2.25 8.06 11.24
C ILE A 35 -3.61 7.45 10.85
N ARG A 36 -4.71 7.95 11.44
CA ARG A 36 -6.07 7.50 11.09
C ARG A 36 -6.50 7.99 9.71
N ASP A 37 -6.27 9.29 9.43
CA ASP A 37 -6.82 9.98 8.27
C ASP A 37 -6.11 9.61 6.96
N PHE A 38 -4.88 9.05 7.06
CA PHE A 38 -4.07 8.63 5.91
C PHE A 38 -3.76 7.13 5.87
N PRO A 39 -4.77 6.25 5.80
CA PRO A 39 -4.52 4.81 5.64
C PRO A 39 -3.76 4.54 4.32
N GLU A 40 -2.74 3.71 4.39
CA GLU A 40 -1.74 3.46 3.33
C GLU A 40 -2.31 3.34 1.91
N LYS A 41 -3.41 2.57 1.74
CA LYS A 41 -3.96 2.29 0.41
C LYS A 41 -5.11 3.21 -0.01
N LEU A 42 -5.67 3.97 0.92
CA LEU A 42 -6.69 4.97 0.61
C LEU A 42 -6.06 6.32 0.29
N SER A 43 -5.05 6.74 1.06
CA SER A 43 -4.38 8.03 0.86
C SER A 43 -3.72 8.17 -0.52
N MET A 44 -3.37 7.07 -1.19
CA MET A 44 -2.86 7.14 -2.56
C MET A 44 -3.83 7.80 -3.55
N PHE A 45 -5.14 7.82 -3.27
CA PHE A 45 -6.14 8.46 -4.16
C PHE A 45 -6.10 9.99 -4.16
N TYR A 46 -5.44 10.62 -3.21
CA TYR A 46 -5.09 12.04 -3.29
C TYR A 46 -4.10 12.31 -4.43
N PHE A 47 -3.38 11.29 -4.89
CA PHE A 47 -2.30 11.37 -5.87
C PHE A 47 -2.59 10.60 -7.16
N LYS A 48 -3.83 10.65 -7.65
CA LYS A 48 -4.31 9.86 -8.82
C LYS A 48 -3.42 9.95 -10.06
N LYS A 49 -2.73 11.09 -10.26
CA LYS A 49 -1.85 11.32 -11.43
C LYS A 49 -0.55 10.52 -11.40
N ILE A 50 -0.13 10.03 -10.24
CA ILE A 50 1.16 9.34 -10.06
C ILE A 50 1.02 7.88 -9.64
N ILE A 51 -0.20 7.40 -9.39
CA ILE A 51 -0.48 5.99 -9.12
C ILE A 51 -0.87 5.25 -10.42
N PRO A 52 -0.61 3.94 -10.52
CA PRO A 52 -1.17 3.15 -11.61
C PRO A 52 -2.71 3.11 -11.53
N PRO A 53 -3.40 2.78 -12.63
CA PRO A 53 -4.84 2.57 -12.60
C PRO A 53 -5.22 1.66 -11.45
N THR A 54 -6.12 2.15 -10.59
CA THR A 54 -6.50 1.51 -9.33
C THR A 54 -8.01 1.62 -9.12
N LEU A 55 -8.62 0.54 -8.67
CA LEU A 55 -10.02 0.44 -8.25
C LEU A 55 -10.06 -0.10 -6.81
N ILE A 56 -10.98 0.41 -6.00
CA ILE A 56 -11.38 -0.21 -4.74
C ILE A 56 -12.85 -0.58 -4.88
N SER A 57 -13.15 -1.88 -4.78
CA SER A 57 -14.51 -2.37 -4.92
C SER A 57 -14.75 -3.66 -4.15
N GLY A 58 -15.98 -3.85 -3.69
CA GLY A 58 -16.53 -5.12 -3.19
C GLY A 58 -17.33 -5.87 -4.24
N ASP A 59 -17.58 -5.25 -5.40
CA ASP A 59 -18.38 -5.84 -6.48
C ASP A 59 -17.51 -6.66 -7.43
N LEU A 60 -17.90 -7.93 -7.62
CA LEU A 60 -17.16 -8.86 -8.47
C LEU A 60 -17.17 -8.43 -9.95
N ILE A 61 -18.29 -7.86 -10.43
CA ILE A 61 -18.44 -7.49 -11.83
C ILE A 61 -17.56 -6.28 -12.14
N GLU A 62 -17.57 -5.27 -11.28
CA GLU A 62 -16.69 -4.11 -11.41
C GLU A 62 -15.20 -4.52 -11.41
N ILE A 63 -14.80 -5.42 -10.51
CA ILE A 63 -13.44 -5.92 -10.42
C ILE A 63 -13.03 -6.65 -11.70
N LEU A 64 -13.89 -7.51 -12.24
CA LEU A 64 -13.63 -8.23 -13.49
C LEU A 64 -13.56 -7.29 -14.69
N ASN A 65 -14.41 -6.27 -14.76
CA ASN A 65 -14.40 -5.26 -15.82
C ASN A 65 -13.10 -4.43 -15.77
N PHE A 66 -12.69 -4.00 -14.59
CA PHE A 66 -11.41 -3.32 -14.40
C PHE A 66 -10.23 -4.19 -14.83
N HIS A 67 -10.22 -5.46 -14.42
CA HIS A 67 -9.18 -6.41 -14.82
C HIS A 67 -9.15 -6.64 -16.34
N LYS A 68 -10.30 -6.83 -16.99
CA LYS A 68 -10.40 -6.99 -18.45
C LYS A 68 -9.75 -5.80 -19.18
N LYS A 69 -10.01 -4.56 -18.72
CA LYS A 69 -9.42 -3.34 -19.29
C LYS A 69 -7.90 -3.27 -19.13
N ASN A 70 -7.38 -3.78 -18.01
CA ASN A 70 -5.95 -3.69 -17.66
C ASN A 70 -5.13 -4.94 -18.01
N LYS A 71 -5.77 -6.02 -18.50
CA LYS A 71 -5.19 -7.31 -18.92
C LYS A 71 -4.55 -8.11 -17.77
N VAL A 72 -3.68 -7.51 -16.98
CA VAL A 72 -3.03 -8.11 -15.82
C VAL A 72 -3.17 -7.15 -14.65
N SER A 73 -3.63 -7.65 -13.51
CA SER A 73 -3.88 -6.87 -12.31
C SER A 73 -3.34 -7.55 -11.06
N ILE A 74 -3.11 -6.76 -10.02
CA ILE A 74 -2.85 -7.22 -8.67
C ILE A 74 -4.08 -6.95 -7.84
N ILE A 75 -4.51 -7.92 -7.05
CA ILE A 75 -5.53 -7.75 -6.01
C ILE A 75 -4.85 -7.77 -4.64
N LYS A 76 -5.32 -6.91 -3.73
CA LYS A 76 -4.74 -6.73 -2.38
C LYS A 76 -5.87 -6.50 -1.37
N PRO A 77 -5.74 -6.96 -0.12
CA PRO A 77 -6.64 -6.50 0.93
C PRO A 77 -6.47 -5.00 1.15
N LEU A 78 -7.56 -4.31 1.50
CA LEU A 78 -7.53 -2.87 1.76
C LEU A 78 -6.62 -2.54 2.96
N TYR A 79 -6.79 -3.26 4.05
CA TYR A 79 -5.93 -3.19 5.22
C TYR A 79 -5.12 -4.48 5.34
N GLY A 80 -3.81 -4.38 5.18
CA GLY A 80 -2.89 -5.51 5.23
C GLY A 80 -1.46 -5.04 5.00
N ASN A 81 -0.51 -5.77 5.54
CA ASN A 81 0.92 -5.43 5.51
C ASN A 81 1.76 -6.60 4.99
N GLY A 82 3.07 -6.40 4.89
CA GLY A 82 4.03 -7.46 4.58
C GLY A 82 3.87 -8.19 3.25
N GLY A 83 2.91 -7.77 2.42
CA GLY A 83 2.58 -8.48 1.18
C GLY A 83 1.58 -9.63 1.35
N GLU A 84 0.97 -9.78 2.54
CA GLU A 84 -0.09 -10.76 2.77
C GLU A 84 -1.31 -10.47 1.87
N GLY A 85 -1.92 -11.53 1.32
CA GLY A 85 -3.11 -11.43 0.49
C GLY A 85 -2.91 -10.72 -0.86
N ILE A 86 -1.66 -10.40 -1.25
CA ILE A 86 -1.37 -9.90 -2.59
C ILE A 86 -1.36 -11.07 -3.57
N GLU A 87 -2.26 -10.99 -4.55
CA GLU A 87 -2.38 -11.99 -5.60
C GLU A 87 -2.38 -11.34 -6.98
N LYS A 88 -1.76 -12.01 -7.94
CA LYS A 88 -1.80 -11.62 -9.35
C LYS A 88 -2.96 -12.33 -10.02
N ILE A 89 -3.77 -11.58 -10.75
CA ILE A 89 -4.82 -12.09 -11.63
C ILE A 89 -4.45 -11.81 -13.10
N ASP A 90 -4.68 -12.81 -13.94
CA ASP A 90 -4.25 -12.83 -15.34
C ASP A 90 -5.35 -13.39 -16.27
N THR A 91 -5.01 -14.19 -17.25
CA THR A 91 -5.95 -14.71 -18.27
C THR A 91 -6.89 -15.79 -17.76
N ASN A 92 -6.58 -16.46 -16.65
CA ASN A 92 -7.41 -17.56 -16.13
C ASN A 92 -8.62 -17.03 -15.36
N LYS A 93 -9.76 -16.89 -16.07
CA LYS A 93 -11.00 -16.31 -15.53
C LYS A 93 -11.52 -17.06 -14.29
N ASN A 94 -11.56 -18.39 -14.32
CA ASN A 94 -12.10 -19.19 -13.20
C ASN A 94 -11.25 -19.04 -11.94
N ARG A 95 -9.92 -19.09 -12.09
CA ARG A 95 -8.97 -18.85 -11.01
C ARG A 95 -9.14 -17.43 -10.43
N ASN A 96 -9.27 -16.43 -11.29
CA ASN A 96 -9.43 -15.04 -10.88
C ASN A 96 -10.70 -14.86 -10.04
N ILE A 97 -11.85 -15.38 -10.50
CA ILE A 97 -13.12 -15.33 -9.78
C ILE A 97 -12.98 -15.98 -8.39
N LYS A 98 -12.35 -17.17 -8.33
CA LYS A 98 -12.15 -17.88 -7.07
C LYS A 98 -11.28 -17.07 -6.09
N LEU A 99 -10.20 -16.46 -6.56
CA LEU A 99 -9.31 -15.64 -5.75
C LEU A 99 -10.00 -14.37 -5.24
N ILE A 100 -10.72 -13.65 -6.11
CA ILE A 100 -11.46 -12.44 -5.74
C ILE A 100 -12.50 -12.77 -4.66
N LYS A 101 -13.35 -13.79 -4.89
CA LYS A 101 -14.36 -14.23 -3.91
C LYS A 101 -13.71 -14.63 -2.58
N LYS A 102 -12.58 -15.34 -2.61
CA LYS A 102 -11.84 -15.74 -1.40
C LYS A 102 -11.40 -14.51 -0.59
N LEU A 103 -10.84 -13.48 -1.26
CA LEU A 103 -10.40 -12.26 -0.57
C LEU A 103 -11.57 -11.47 0.00
N LEU A 104 -12.63 -11.25 -0.77
CA LEU A 104 -13.84 -10.55 -0.31
C LEU A 104 -14.47 -11.26 0.90
N LYS A 105 -14.55 -12.60 0.88
CA LYS A 105 -15.07 -13.40 2.00
C LYS A 105 -14.16 -13.31 3.23
N LYS A 106 -12.82 -13.39 3.03
CA LYS A 106 -11.85 -13.38 4.13
C LYS A 106 -11.85 -12.05 4.87
N TYR A 107 -11.80 -10.94 4.13
CA TYR A 107 -11.61 -9.62 4.73
C TYR A 107 -12.91 -8.88 5.02
N LYS A 108 -14.05 -9.31 4.43
CA LYS A 108 -15.37 -8.67 4.56
C LYS A 108 -15.37 -7.17 4.27
N LEU A 109 -14.48 -6.75 3.38
CA LEU A 109 -14.21 -5.37 2.99
C LEU A 109 -13.96 -5.31 1.48
N PRO A 110 -14.15 -4.14 0.84
CA PRO A 110 -13.66 -3.94 -0.52
C PRO A 110 -12.18 -4.27 -0.64
N ILE A 111 -11.76 -4.72 -1.82
CA ILE A 111 -10.36 -5.00 -2.12
C ILE A 111 -9.79 -3.96 -3.08
N VAL A 112 -8.49 -3.75 -3.03
CA VAL A 112 -7.75 -2.94 -3.99
C VAL A 112 -7.42 -3.80 -5.20
N VAL A 113 -7.80 -3.32 -6.40
CA VAL A 113 -7.44 -3.90 -7.69
C VAL A 113 -6.61 -2.89 -8.45
N GLN A 114 -5.42 -3.26 -8.86
CA GLN A 114 -4.47 -2.32 -9.45
C GLN A 114 -3.79 -2.92 -10.68
N LYS A 115 -3.58 -2.13 -11.73
CA LYS A 115 -2.82 -2.56 -12.90
C LYS A 115 -1.44 -3.08 -12.48
N PHE A 116 -1.07 -4.26 -12.98
CA PHE A 116 0.24 -4.84 -12.68
C PHE A 116 1.36 -4.07 -13.36
N ILE A 117 2.38 -3.72 -12.60
CA ILE A 117 3.60 -3.07 -13.09
C ILE A 117 4.70 -4.12 -13.19
N LYS A 118 5.12 -4.44 -14.42
CA LYS A 118 6.12 -5.49 -14.69
C LYS A 118 7.50 -5.16 -14.09
N GLU A 119 7.79 -3.87 -13.96
CA GLU A 119 9.03 -3.32 -13.44
C GLU A 119 9.29 -3.68 -11.98
N ILE A 120 8.29 -4.18 -11.25
CA ILE A 120 8.46 -4.69 -9.88
C ILE A 120 9.56 -5.75 -9.78
N LYS A 121 9.83 -6.49 -10.88
CA LYS A 121 10.94 -7.44 -10.94
C LYS A 121 12.32 -6.80 -10.71
N LYS A 122 12.44 -5.51 -11.04
CA LYS A 122 13.64 -4.70 -10.77
C LYS A 122 13.66 -4.11 -9.36
N GLY A 123 12.60 -4.33 -8.61
CA GLY A 123 12.39 -3.81 -7.27
C GLY A 123 11.52 -2.56 -7.21
N ASP A 124 11.20 -2.16 -5.99
CA ASP A 124 10.61 -0.86 -5.68
C ASP A 124 11.58 -0.01 -4.86
N ARG A 125 11.33 1.29 -4.80
CA ARG A 125 12.06 2.20 -3.92
C ARG A 125 11.19 2.62 -2.75
N ARG A 126 11.67 2.38 -1.54
CA ARG A 126 11.12 2.97 -0.34
C ARG A 126 11.88 4.24 -0.03
N ILE A 127 11.20 5.36 -0.05
CA ILE A 127 11.73 6.68 0.26
C ILE A 127 11.19 7.09 1.62
N ILE A 128 12.04 7.63 2.47
CA ILE A 128 11.69 8.09 3.81
C ILE A 128 11.78 9.61 3.83
N LEU A 129 10.69 10.25 4.20
CA LEU A 129 10.61 11.68 4.44
C LEU A 129 10.32 11.91 5.93
N ILE A 130 10.93 12.93 6.50
CA ILE A 130 10.61 13.47 7.83
C ILE A 130 10.32 14.94 7.63
N ASP A 131 9.15 15.39 8.03
CA ASP A 131 8.68 16.75 7.81
C ASP A 131 8.83 17.20 6.34
N GLY A 132 8.45 16.32 5.42
CA GLY A 132 8.57 16.51 3.99
C GLY A 132 10.01 16.52 3.44
N GLN A 133 11.03 16.34 4.29
CA GLN A 133 12.43 16.34 3.88
C GLN A 133 12.93 14.91 3.63
N TYR A 134 13.67 14.73 2.55
CA TYR A 134 14.28 13.45 2.21
C TYR A 134 15.38 13.08 3.20
N ILE A 135 15.23 11.94 3.87
CA ILE A 135 16.20 11.40 4.82
C ILE A 135 16.96 10.22 4.23
N GLY A 136 16.29 9.37 3.47
CA GLY A 136 16.95 8.20 2.91
C GLY A 136 16.05 7.39 1.99
N SER A 137 16.68 6.49 1.23
CA SER A 137 15.94 5.58 0.37
C SER A 137 16.63 4.23 0.26
N VAL A 138 15.83 3.19 0.08
CA VAL A 138 16.28 1.82 -0.13
C VAL A 138 15.51 1.20 -1.29
N ALA A 139 16.20 0.54 -2.20
CA ALA A 139 15.57 -0.34 -3.18
C ALA A 139 15.31 -1.69 -2.53
N ARG A 140 14.07 -2.19 -2.67
CA ARG A 140 13.67 -3.52 -2.22
C ARG A 140 13.54 -4.40 -3.45
N ILE A 141 14.36 -5.42 -3.54
CA ILE A 141 14.39 -6.33 -4.68
C ILE A 141 13.63 -7.61 -4.32
N PRO A 142 12.63 -8.02 -5.09
CA PRO A 142 11.88 -9.25 -4.83
C PRO A 142 12.80 -10.47 -4.86
N ALA A 143 12.46 -11.49 -4.07
CA ALA A 143 13.08 -12.80 -4.22
C ALA A 143 12.82 -13.37 -5.64
N LYS A 144 13.67 -14.30 -6.08
CA LYS A 144 13.53 -14.96 -7.39
C LYS A 144 12.12 -15.51 -7.55
N ASN A 145 11.47 -15.21 -8.68
CA ASN A 145 10.09 -15.60 -8.98
C ASN A 145 8.99 -14.99 -8.10
N SER A 146 9.30 -14.01 -7.24
CA SER A 146 8.31 -13.28 -6.46
C SER A 146 7.89 -11.98 -7.15
N ILE A 147 6.65 -11.55 -6.89
CA ILE A 147 6.13 -10.23 -7.24
C ILE A 147 6.08 -9.29 -6.00
N LYS A 148 6.55 -9.79 -4.85
CA LYS A 148 6.52 -9.09 -3.57
C LYS A 148 7.94 -8.65 -3.21
N ALA A 149 8.15 -7.34 -3.13
CA ALA A 149 9.45 -6.76 -2.75
C ALA A 149 9.59 -6.51 -1.24
N ASN A 150 8.55 -6.81 -0.46
CA ASN A 150 8.56 -6.65 1.00
C ASN A 150 9.62 -7.55 1.64
N PHE A 151 10.33 -7.05 2.65
CA PHE A 151 11.35 -7.81 3.38
C PHE A 151 10.77 -9.07 4.03
N HIS A 152 9.58 -8.98 4.63
CA HIS A 152 8.86 -10.14 5.18
C HIS A 152 8.50 -11.22 4.13
N ALA A 153 8.50 -10.86 2.86
CA ALA A 153 8.28 -11.79 1.74
C ALA A 153 9.60 -12.25 1.09
N GLY A 154 10.73 -12.09 1.76
CA GLY A 154 12.04 -12.51 1.27
C GLY A 154 12.73 -11.51 0.33
N GLY A 155 12.24 -10.27 0.26
CA GLY A 155 12.92 -9.21 -0.50
C GLY A 155 14.27 -8.82 0.14
N SER A 156 15.23 -8.44 -0.70
CA SER A 156 16.53 -7.94 -0.28
C SER A 156 16.63 -6.42 -0.39
N ALA A 157 17.49 -5.82 0.44
CA ALA A 157 17.74 -4.37 0.43
C ALA A 157 18.94 -4.02 -0.43
N LYS A 158 18.84 -2.94 -1.21
CA LYS A 158 19.97 -2.35 -1.93
C LYS A 158 19.96 -0.84 -1.72
N LYS A 159 21.09 -0.25 -1.37
CA LYS A 159 21.24 1.20 -1.29
C LYS A 159 20.91 1.85 -2.64
N THR A 160 20.14 2.92 -2.63
CA THR A 160 19.74 3.65 -3.83
C THR A 160 19.76 5.15 -3.60
N LYS A 161 19.82 5.92 -4.69
CA LYS A 161 19.68 7.38 -4.67
C LYS A 161 18.37 7.77 -5.35
N LEU A 162 17.84 8.94 -5.02
CA LEU A 162 16.68 9.50 -5.71
C LEU A 162 17.03 9.81 -7.16
N VAL A 163 16.14 9.42 -8.06
CA VAL A 163 16.14 9.91 -9.44
C VAL A 163 15.22 11.14 -9.56
N PHE A 164 15.29 11.84 -10.67
CA PHE A 164 14.51 13.06 -10.90
C PHE A 164 12.99 12.87 -10.66
N ARG A 165 12.44 11.75 -11.13
CA ARG A 165 11.02 11.42 -10.89
C ARG A 165 10.70 11.25 -9.42
N ASP A 166 11.57 10.63 -8.64
CA ASP A 166 11.37 10.45 -7.20
C ASP A 166 11.30 11.79 -6.49
N LYS A 167 12.21 12.72 -6.84
CA LYS A 167 12.23 14.08 -6.28
C LYS A 167 10.92 14.81 -6.54
N LYS A 168 10.40 14.76 -7.79
CA LYS A 168 9.09 15.35 -8.12
C LYS A 168 7.94 14.76 -7.30
N ILE A 169 7.97 13.45 -7.06
CA ILE A 169 6.96 12.79 -6.22
C ILE A 169 7.08 13.26 -4.78
N CYS A 170 8.31 13.35 -4.23
CA CYS A 170 8.53 13.86 -2.87
C CYS A 170 7.99 15.28 -2.70
N GLU A 171 8.28 16.18 -3.65
CA GLU A 171 7.75 17.56 -3.61
C GLU A 171 6.21 17.60 -3.67
N LEU A 172 5.60 16.72 -4.45
CA LEU A 172 4.14 16.66 -4.56
C LEU A 172 3.46 16.19 -3.26
N ILE A 173 4.08 15.29 -2.51
CA ILE A 173 3.52 14.73 -1.28
C ILE A 173 3.97 15.49 -0.01
N LYS A 174 4.94 16.39 -0.13
CA LYS A 174 5.50 17.18 1.00
C LYS A 174 4.45 17.95 1.83
N PRO A 175 3.37 18.53 1.23
CA PRO A 175 2.36 19.26 2.00
C PRO A 175 1.46 18.36 2.89
N PHE A 176 1.52 17.05 2.73
CA PHE A 176 0.71 16.07 3.45
C PHE A 176 1.53 15.36 4.53
#